data_c5d56dfc9616d95d8231f9e0738e5168
#
_entry.id   c5d56dfc9616d95d8231f9e0738e5168
#
_cell.length_a   1.000
_cell.length_b   1.000
_cell.length_c   1.000
_cell.angle_alpha   90.00
_cell.angle_beta   90.00
_cell.angle_gamma   90.00
#
_symmetry.space_group_name_H-M   'P 1'
#
loop_
_entity.id
_entity.type
_entity.pdbx_description
1 polymer ?
#
loop_
_entity_poly.entity_id
_entity_poly.type
_entity_poly.pdbx_seq_one_letter_code
_entity_poly.pdbx_strand_id
1 'polypeptide(L)'
;QVDCAHFASLAYFGQDEIPFDSMGGRRRTVQVPVDGLLYEVGPDVEFAADRFRSRQLHDGYTQTAEYRALATGALHFMKVETVDLLVVGLPVSQYTSKRAALQKAMTGTFHAGRKQRIVVKRALVVPQPQGALYWCAQQNPSVGLPKYKSLVMDVGSRTFDWLVTRGMRVVPHMSDS
;
A
#
# COMPACT_ATOMS: atom_id res chain seq x y z
N GLN A 1 2.75 12.13 16.95
CA GLN A 1 2.14 10.82 17.19
C GLN A 1 2.08 10.09 15.88
N VAL A 2 2.50 8.82 15.84
CA VAL A 2 2.42 7.95 14.66
C VAL A 2 1.30 6.95 14.92
N ASP A 3 0.25 6.99 14.09
CA ASP A 3 -0.79 5.96 14.06
C ASP A 3 -0.40 4.89 13.06
N CYS A 4 -0.49 3.63 13.46
CA CYS A 4 -0.20 2.48 12.61
C CYS A 4 -1.41 1.55 12.58
N ALA A 5 -1.88 1.23 11.39
CA ALA A 5 -2.88 0.22 11.15
C ALA A 5 -2.43 -0.71 10.04
N HIS A 6 -2.82 -1.98 10.13
CA HIS A 6 -2.57 -2.97 9.09
C HIS A 6 -3.80 -3.82 8.85
N PHE A 7 -3.95 -4.30 7.64
CA PHE A 7 -4.95 -5.30 7.26
C PHE A 7 -4.46 -6.10 6.06
N ALA A 8 -5.13 -7.20 5.76
CA ALA A 8 -4.75 -8.07 4.66
C ALA A 8 -4.75 -7.31 3.32
N SER A 9 -3.69 -7.50 2.52
CA SER A 9 -3.58 -6.92 1.18
C SER A 9 -4.49 -7.68 0.20
N LEU A 10 -5.80 -7.60 0.44
CA LEU A 10 -6.86 -8.28 -0.30
C LEU A 10 -7.95 -7.28 -0.68
N ALA A 11 -8.39 -7.37 -1.93
CA ALA A 11 -9.55 -6.67 -2.43
C ALA A 11 -10.43 -7.69 -3.15
N TYR A 12 -11.63 -7.89 -2.67
CA TYR A 12 -12.57 -8.81 -3.29
C TYR A 12 -13.64 -8.07 -4.06
N PHE A 13 -13.98 -8.61 -5.20
CA PHE A 13 -15.15 -8.16 -5.93
C PHE A 13 -16.40 -8.47 -5.11
N GLY A 14 -17.10 -7.42 -4.64
CA GLY A 14 -18.32 -7.51 -3.88
C GLY A 14 -19.54 -7.48 -4.79
N GLN A 15 -20.49 -8.37 -4.56
CA GLN A 15 -21.84 -8.23 -5.10
C GLN A 15 -22.64 -7.33 -4.15
N ASP A 16 -23.63 -6.64 -4.68
CA ASP A 16 -24.33 -5.45 -4.21
C ASP A 16 -24.75 -5.30 -2.74
N GLU A 17 -24.67 -6.33 -1.91
CA GLU A 17 -24.96 -6.19 -0.48
C GLU A 17 -23.96 -7.01 0.36
N ILE A 18 -23.38 -6.34 1.36
CA ILE A 18 -22.65 -7.05 2.41
C ILE A 18 -23.69 -7.88 3.17
N PRO A 19 -23.67 -9.22 3.08
CA PRO A 19 -24.61 -10.03 3.85
C PRO A 19 -24.48 -9.66 5.32
N PHE A 20 -25.58 -9.31 5.95
CA PHE A 20 -25.64 -9.14 7.39
C PHE A 20 -25.38 -10.50 8.02
N ASP A 21 -24.24 -10.70 8.63
CA ASP A 21 -23.97 -11.86 9.44
C ASP A 21 -24.83 -11.76 10.71
N SER A 22 -25.85 -12.59 10.78
CA SER A 22 -26.89 -12.55 11.80
C SER A 22 -26.40 -12.82 13.23
N MET A 23 -25.12 -13.08 13.43
CA MET A 23 -24.56 -13.42 14.76
C MET A 23 -23.33 -12.62 15.20
N GLY A 24 -22.74 -11.75 14.37
CA GLY A 24 -21.40 -11.20 14.68
C GLY A 24 -21.19 -9.71 14.54
N GLY A 25 -22.18 -8.91 14.21
CA GLY A 25 -21.97 -7.47 14.03
C GLY A 25 -21.41 -7.10 12.64
N ARG A 26 -21.31 -5.79 12.37
CA ARG A 26 -20.90 -5.26 11.08
C ARG A 26 -19.40 -5.47 10.86
N ARG A 27 -19.00 -6.13 9.76
CA ARG A 27 -17.60 -6.28 9.35
C ARG A 27 -16.93 -4.91 9.16
N ARG A 28 -15.67 -4.82 9.57
CA ARG A 28 -14.83 -3.63 9.37
C ARG A 28 -14.25 -3.64 7.96
N THR A 29 -15.11 -3.46 6.98
CA THR A 29 -14.77 -3.37 5.56
C THR A 29 -15.39 -2.12 4.95
N VAL A 30 -14.87 -1.71 3.81
CA VAL A 30 -15.40 -0.62 3.00
C VAL A 30 -15.55 -1.07 1.55
N GLN A 31 -16.64 -0.66 0.93
CA GLN A 31 -16.85 -0.82 -0.50
C GLN A 31 -16.16 0.32 -1.25
N VAL A 32 -15.33 -0.03 -2.21
CA VAL A 32 -14.59 0.92 -3.06
C VAL A 32 -15.01 0.73 -4.51
N PRO A 33 -15.62 1.74 -5.14
CA PRO A 33 -15.96 1.69 -6.56
C PRO A 33 -14.68 1.94 -7.39
N VAL A 34 -14.38 1.01 -8.29
CA VAL A 34 -13.30 1.13 -9.27
C VAL A 34 -13.78 0.60 -10.61
N ASP A 35 -13.73 1.43 -11.64
CA ASP A 35 -14.09 1.07 -13.04
C ASP A 35 -15.48 0.42 -13.16
N GLY A 36 -16.46 0.91 -12.40
CA GLY A 36 -17.83 0.38 -12.40
C GLY A 36 -18.03 -0.89 -11.57
N LEU A 37 -16.99 -1.42 -10.95
CA LEU A 37 -17.02 -2.58 -10.07
C LEU A 37 -16.89 -2.15 -8.60
N LEU A 38 -17.53 -2.89 -7.70
CA LEU A 38 -17.39 -2.66 -6.26
C LEU A 38 -16.42 -3.68 -5.66
N TYR A 39 -15.41 -3.18 -4.97
CA TYR A 39 -14.43 -3.99 -4.25
C TYR A 39 -14.63 -3.83 -2.74
N GLU A 40 -14.60 -4.93 -2.01
CA GLU A 40 -14.59 -4.92 -0.54
C GLU A 40 -13.15 -5.00 -0.04
N VAL A 41 -12.77 -4.08 0.86
CA VAL A 41 -11.41 -3.94 1.41
C VAL A 41 -11.51 -3.64 2.90
N GLY A 42 -10.60 -4.17 3.70
CA GLY A 42 -10.50 -3.79 5.12
C GLY A 42 -10.02 -4.89 6.04
N PRO A 43 -9.98 -4.62 7.36
CA PRO A 43 -9.47 -5.57 8.35
C PRO A 43 -10.18 -6.92 8.35
N ASP A 44 -11.47 -6.94 8.10
CA ASP A 44 -12.28 -8.14 8.16
C ASP A 44 -12.60 -8.70 6.75
N VAL A 45 -11.83 -8.29 5.73
CA VAL A 45 -12.04 -8.69 4.33
C VAL A 45 -11.91 -10.20 4.11
N GLU A 46 -11.13 -10.89 4.92
CA GLU A 46 -10.97 -12.34 4.82
C GLU A 46 -12.27 -13.11 5.11
N PHE A 47 -13.19 -12.53 5.89
CA PHE A 47 -14.51 -13.09 6.13
C PHE A 47 -15.50 -12.87 4.97
N ALA A 48 -15.15 -11.99 4.03
CA ALA A 48 -15.92 -11.75 2.81
C ALA A 48 -15.49 -12.68 1.67
N ALA A 49 -14.36 -13.36 1.83
CA ALA A 49 -13.72 -14.12 0.77
C ALA A 49 -14.34 -15.49 0.59
N ASP A 50 -14.64 -15.84 -0.65
CA ASP A 50 -14.67 -17.22 -1.06
C ASP A 50 -13.23 -17.78 -0.99
N ARG A 51 -12.98 -18.77 -0.14
CA ARG A 51 -11.65 -19.31 0.22
C ARG A 51 -10.82 -19.82 -0.97
N PHE A 52 -11.39 -19.85 -2.16
CA PHE A 52 -10.79 -20.40 -3.37
C PHE A 52 -10.22 -19.36 -4.34
N ARG A 53 -10.32 -18.06 -4.06
CA ARG A 53 -9.71 -17.05 -4.93
C ARG A 53 -8.25 -16.83 -4.55
N SER A 54 -7.35 -17.34 -5.38
CA SER A 54 -5.92 -17.10 -5.27
C SER A 54 -5.59 -15.63 -5.56
N ARG A 55 -4.65 -15.05 -4.82
CA ARG A 55 -4.06 -13.75 -5.15
C ARG A 55 -3.41 -13.81 -6.54
N GLN A 56 -3.89 -13.00 -7.46
CA GLN A 56 -3.19 -12.77 -8.72
C GLN A 56 -2.17 -11.65 -8.52
N LEU A 57 -0.96 -12.02 -8.13
CA LEU A 57 0.16 -11.08 -8.06
C LEU A 57 1.01 -11.23 -9.32
N HIS A 58 1.06 -10.21 -10.15
CA HIS A 58 1.88 -10.12 -11.35
C HIS A 58 2.56 -8.75 -11.43
N ASP A 59 3.52 -8.60 -12.33
CA ASP A 59 4.31 -7.35 -12.43
C ASP A 59 3.47 -6.10 -12.72
N GLY A 60 2.30 -6.26 -13.32
CA GLY A 60 1.32 -5.19 -13.55
C GLY A 60 0.40 -4.87 -12.36
N TYR A 61 0.58 -5.51 -11.20
CA TYR A 61 -0.37 -5.43 -10.08
C TYR A 61 -0.70 -3.99 -9.66
N THR A 62 0.27 -3.08 -9.64
CA THR A 62 0.04 -1.67 -9.26
C THR A 62 -0.86 -0.88 -10.22
N GLN A 63 -1.18 -1.45 -11.38
CA GLN A 63 -2.08 -0.86 -12.38
C GLN A 63 -3.48 -1.50 -12.37
N THR A 64 -3.69 -2.52 -11.55
CA THR A 64 -4.97 -3.23 -11.46
C THR A 64 -6.03 -2.44 -10.69
N ALA A 65 -7.28 -2.80 -10.92
CA ALA A 65 -8.42 -2.27 -10.17
C ALA A 65 -8.35 -2.68 -8.69
N GLU A 66 -7.90 -3.90 -8.41
CA GLU A 66 -7.70 -4.42 -7.06
C GLU A 66 -6.69 -3.57 -6.27
N TYR A 67 -5.56 -3.20 -6.89
CA TYR A 67 -4.58 -2.34 -6.24
C TYR A 67 -5.16 -0.95 -5.93
N ARG A 68 -5.90 -0.37 -6.88
CA ARG A 68 -6.57 0.93 -6.67
C ARG A 68 -7.61 0.86 -5.56
N ALA A 69 -8.40 -0.22 -5.53
CA ALA A 69 -9.36 -0.46 -4.46
C ALA A 69 -8.67 -0.58 -3.11
N LEU A 70 -7.58 -1.36 -3.04
CA LEU A 70 -6.81 -1.56 -1.83
C LEU A 70 -6.21 -0.25 -1.29
N ALA A 71 -5.58 0.55 -2.17
CA ALA A 71 -5.03 1.85 -1.81
C ALA A 71 -6.11 2.81 -1.33
N THR A 72 -7.27 2.84 -2.00
CA THR A 72 -8.41 3.66 -1.60
C THR A 72 -8.99 3.21 -0.25
N GLY A 73 -9.09 1.91 -0.02
CA GLY A 73 -9.49 1.35 1.27
C GLY A 73 -8.52 1.73 2.40
N ALA A 74 -7.21 1.69 2.14
CA ALA A 74 -6.21 2.14 3.10
C ALA A 74 -6.39 3.63 3.47
N LEU A 75 -6.61 4.48 2.48
CA LEU A 75 -6.93 5.90 2.70
C LEU A 75 -8.20 6.10 3.52
N HIS A 76 -9.25 5.27 3.27
CA HIS A 76 -10.49 5.31 4.05
C HIS A 76 -10.23 5.06 5.55
N PHE A 77 -9.43 4.05 5.87
CA PHE A 77 -9.14 3.69 7.27
C PHE A 77 -8.23 4.70 7.98
N MET A 78 -7.56 5.60 7.26
CA MET A 78 -6.86 6.75 7.84
C MET A 78 -7.83 7.79 8.44
N LYS A 79 -9.13 7.76 8.08
CA LYS A 79 -10.17 8.66 8.57
C LYS A 79 -9.86 10.15 8.35
N VAL A 80 -9.25 10.48 7.22
CA VAL A 80 -8.90 11.85 6.82
C VAL A 80 -9.59 12.21 5.50
N GLU A 81 -9.86 13.49 5.30
CA GLU A 81 -10.42 14.00 4.04
C GLU A 81 -9.33 14.47 3.07
N THR A 82 -8.18 14.81 3.60
CA THR A 82 -7.04 15.30 2.82
C THR A 82 -5.74 14.68 3.31
N VAL A 83 -4.94 14.23 2.35
CA VAL A 83 -3.57 13.75 2.55
C VAL A 83 -2.62 14.69 1.81
N ASP A 84 -1.78 15.41 2.52
CA ASP A 84 -0.82 16.35 1.92
C ASP A 84 0.27 15.61 1.16
N LEU A 85 0.80 14.54 1.74
CA LEU A 85 1.80 13.66 1.14
C LEU A 85 1.49 12.21 1.42
N LEU A 86 1.22 11.45 0.37
CA LEU A 86 1.11 9.98 0.41
C LEU A 86 2.44 9.38 -0.03
N VAL A 87 3.02 8.51 0.79
CA VAL A 87 4.22 7.75 0.42
C VAL A 87 3.81 6.31 0.13
N VAL A 88 4.20 5.80 -1.04
CA VAL A 88 3.93 4.42 -1.46
C VAL A 88 5.21 3.74 -1.92
N GLY A 89 5.29 2.41 -1.74
CA GLY A 89 6.46 1.61 -2.09
C GLY A 89 6.30 0.82 -3.37
N LEU A 90 7.40 0.65 -4.10
CA LEU A 90 7.55 -0.31 -5.20
C LEU A 90 8.70 -1.25 -4.92
N PRO A 91 8.66 -2.51 -5.41
CA PRO A 91 9.83 -3.36 -5.49
C PRO A 91 10.98 -2.63 -6.20
N VAL A 92 12.22 -2.92 -5.83
CA VAL A 92 13.40 -2.22 -6.36
C VAL A 92 13.47 -2.33 -7.88
N SER A 93 13.27 -3.53 -8.44
CA SER A 93 13.29 -3.79 -9.89
C SER A 93 12.22 -2.99 -10.67
N GLN A 94 11.08 -2.71 -10.05
CA GLN A 94 9.97 -2.00 -10.69
C GLN A 94 10.03 -0.48 -10.51
N TYR A 95 10.88 0.00 -9.60
CA TYR A 95 10.89 1.41 -9.20
C TYR A 95 11.13 2.35 -10.38
N THR A 96 12.18 2.11 -11.17
CA THR A 96 12.55 3.01 -12.28
C THR A 96 11.48 3.07 -13.36
N SER A 97 10.89 1.93 -13.72
CA SER A 97 9.91 1.84 -14.81
C SER A 97 8.51 2.30 -14.43
N LYS A 98 8.08 2.09 -13.16
CA LYS A 98 6.67 2.28 -12.75
C LYS A 98 6.42 3.47 -11.83
N ARG A 99 7.46 4.09 -11.26
CA ARG A 99 7.28 5.16 -10.25
C ARG A 99 6.42 6.32 -10.76
N ALA A 100 6.62 6.78 -11.99
CA ALA A 100 5.90 7.93 -12.52
C ALA A 100 4.40 7.63 -12.72
N ALA A 101 4.09 6.45 -13.25
CA ALA A 101 2.71 6.00 -13.44
C ALA A 101 2.00 5.81 -12.09
N LEU A 102 2.65 5.18 -11.11
CA LEU A 102 2.09 4.99 -9.78
C LEU A 102 1.90 6.33 -9.05
N GLN A 103 2.87 7.23 -9.12
CA GLN A 103 2.75 8.57 -8.53
C GLN A 103 1.54 9.32 -9.07
N LYS A 104 1.34 9.28 -10.39
CA LYS A 104 0.17 9.88 -11.04
C LYS A 104 -1.13 9.21 -10.56
N ALA A 105 -1.17 7.89 -10.51
CA ALA A 105 -2.36 7.14 -10.10
C ALA A 105 -2.73 7.36 -8.62
N MET A 106 -1.74 7.63 -7.76
CA MET A 106 -1.93 7.85 -6.31
C MET A 106 -2.13 9.33 -5.94
N THR A 107 -2.16 10.24 -6.91
CA THR A 107 -2.44 11.68 -6.70
C THR A 107 -3.83 12.02 -7.22
N GLY A 108 -4.61 12.78 -6.45
CA GLY A 108 -5.96 13.22 -6.86
C GLY A 108 -7.04 12.82 -5.88
N THR A 109 -8.25 12.61 -6.40
CA THR A 109 -9.43 12.33 -5.58
C THR A 109 -9.77 10.83 -5.59
N PHE A 110 -10.01 10.30 -4.41
CA PHE A 110 -10.42 8.90 -4.17
C PHE A 110 -11.81 8.88 -3.56
N HIS A 111 -12.60 7.87 -3.90
CA HIS A 111 -13.95 7.67 -3.38
C HIS A 111 -14.04 6.32 -2.69
N ALA A 112 -14.48 6.31 -1.43
CA ALA A 112 -14.68 5.11 -0.63
C ALA A 112 -16.03 5.13 0.05
N GLY A 113 -16.65 3.95 0.16
CA GLY A 113 -18.01 3.85 0.68
C GLY A 113 -19.01 4.67 -0.14
N ARG A 114 -20.13 5.00 0.48
CA ARG A 114 -21.20 5.73 -0.22
C ARG A 114 -20.96 7.22 -0.41
N LYS A 115 -20.15 7.87 0.43
CA LYS A 115 -20.06 9.35 0.48
C LYS A 115 -18.67 9.90 0.79
N GLN A 116 -17.70 9.07 1.12
CA GLN A 116 -16.40 9.58 1.51
C GLN A 116 -15.56 9.94 0.28
N ARG A 117 -15.08 11.17 0.28
CA ARG A 117 -14.14 11.71 -0.70
C ARG A 117 -12.82 12.04 0.02
N ILE A 118 -11.72 11.53 -0.51
CA ILE A 118 -10.39 11.75 0.05
C ILE A 118 -9.53 12.37 -1.03
N VAL A 119 -8.82 13.45 -0.71
CA VAL A 119 -7.95 14.15 -1.65
C VAL A 119 -6.50 13.93 -1.27
N VAL A 120 -5.74 13.31 -2.16
CA VAL A 120 -4.28 13.19 -2.05
C VAL A 120 -3.65 14.32 -2.87
N LYS A 121 -3.03 15.31 -2.21
CA LYS A 121 -2.42 16.47 -2.87
C LYS A 121 -1.16 16.07 -3.64
N ARG A 122 -0.34 15.20 -3.06
CA ARG A 122 0.90 14.73 -3.65
C ARG A 122 1.19 13.29 -3.22
N ALA A 123 1.64 12.47 -4.16
CA ALA A 123 2.20 11.16 -3.86
C ALA A 123 3.72 11.14 -4.12
N LEU A 124 4.45 10.38 -3.29
CA LEU A 124 5.86 10.07 -3.45
C LEU A 124 6.00 8.56 -3.52
N VAL A 125 6.71 8.09 -4.54
CA VAL A 125 7.01 6.67 -4.69
C VAL A 125 8.46 6.41 -4.31
N VAL A 126 8.69 5.42 -3.45
CA VAL A 126 10.03 5.01 -2.98
C VAL A 126 10.23 3.51 -3.18
N PRO A 127 11.47 3.01 -3.26
CA PRO A 127 11.75 1.58 -3.12
C PRO A 127 11.26 1.07 -1.76
N GLN A 128 10.58 -0.08 -1.71
CA GLN A 128 10.01 -0.62 -0.47
C GLN A 128 11.02 -0.73 0.68
N PRO A 129 12.26 -1.26 0.48
CA PRO A 129 13.22 -1.37 1.57
C PRO A 129 13.69 -0.02 2.12
N GLN A 130 13.54 1.07 1.37
CA GLN A 130 13.89 2.42 1.83
C GLN A 130 13.03 2.89 3.00
N GLY A 131 11.78 2.46 3.06
CA GLY A 131 10.88 2.73 4.19
C GLY A 131 11.42 2.12 5.49
N ALA A 132 11.90 0.88 5.44
CA ALA A 132 12.52 0.21 6.58
C ALA A 132 13.80 0.93 7.06
N LEU A 133 14.62 1.43 6.12
CA LEU A 133 15.80 2.21 6.47
C LEU A 133 15.47 3.51 7.22
N TYR A 134 14.48 4.25 6.72
CA TYR A 134 14.00 5.48 7.38
C TYR A 134 13.45 5.20 8.77
N TRP A 135 12.65 4.15 8.90
CA TRP A 135 12.11 3.73 10.20
C TRP A 135 13.23 3.36 11.17
N CYS A 136 14.20 2.55 10.73
CA CYS A 136 15.34 2.16 11.54
C CYS A 136 16.17 3.37 12.00
N ALA A 137 16.42 4.33 11.10
CA ALA A 137 17.15 5.56 11.42
C ALA A 137 16.41 6.42 12.47
N GLN A 138 15.09 6.48 12.39
CA GLN A 138 14.27 7.24 13.32
C GLN A 138 14.22 6.58 14.70
N GLN A 139 14.12 5.25 14.77
CA GLN A 139 14.08 4.52 16.03
C GLN A 139 15.45 4.44 16.71
N ASN A 140 16.53 4.55 15.95
CA ASN A 140 17.90 4.36 16.45
C ASN A 140 18.81 5.53 16.05
N PRO A 141 18.54 6.76 16.50
CA PRO A 141 19.30 7.94 16.10
C PRO A 141 20.78 7.87 16.53
N SER A 142 21.08 7.15 17.61
CA SER A 142 22.45 6.94 18.12
C SER A 142 23.33 6.10 17.19
N VAL A 143 22.72 5.25 16.35
CA VAL A 143 23.47 4.44 15.39
C VAL A 143 24.09 5.31 14.28
N GLY A 144 23.52 6.46 14.00
CA GLY A 144 24.07 7.42 13.03
C GLY A 144 24.05 6.89 11.58
N LEU A 145 23.02 6.15 11.19
CA LEU A 145 22.86 5.55 9.86
C LEU A 145 23.19 6.48 8.69
N PRO A 146 22.91 7.81 8.72
CA PRO A 146 23.32 8.72 7.65
C PRO A 146 24.82 8.76 7.36
N LYS A 147 25.67 8.29 8.27
CA LYS A 147 27.13 8.28 8.12
C LYS A 147 27.67 6.98 7.49
N TYR A 148 26.86 5.95 7.38
CA TYR A 148 27.29 4.62 6.98
C TYR A 148 26.79 4.21 5.58
N LYS A 149 27.43 3.19 5.02
CA LYS A 149 26.81 2.37 4.00
C LYS A 149 25.89 1.38 4.69
N SER A 150 24.67 1.24 4.19
CA SER A 150 23.69 0.30 4.73
C SER A 150 23.24 -0.67 3.65
N LEU A 151 23.01 -1.91 4.03
CA LEU A 151 22.31 -2.91 3.25
C LEU A 151 20.99 -3.19 3.95
N VAL A 152 19.89 -2.99 3.24
CA VAL A 152 18.55 -3.35 3.70
C VAL A 152 18.07 -4.51 2.86
N MET A 153 17.62 -5.58 3.49
CA MET A 153 17.06 -6.76 2.84
C MET A 153 15.57 -6.87 3.22
N ASP A 154 14.73 -6.95 2.24
CA ASP A 154 13.29 -7.14 2.38
C ASP A 154 12.90 -8.50 1.79
N VAL A 155 12.66 -9.46 2.69
CA VAL A 155 12.31 -10.84 2.32
C VAL A 155 10.80 -10.95 2.27
N GLY A 156 10.23 -10.64 1.12
CA GLY A 156 8.79 -10.74 0.87
C GLY A 156 8.34 -12.14 0.47
N SER A 157 7.04 -12.33 0.37
CA SER A 157 6.45 -13.61 -0.08
C SER A 157 6.65 -13.87 -1.58
N ARG A 158 7.00 -12.86 -2.36
CA ARG A 158 7.16 -12.93 -3.81
C ARG A 158 8.52 -12.46 -4.30
N THR A 159 9.04 -11.41 -3.72
CA THR A 159 10.33 -10.81 -4.08
C THR A 159 11.27 -10.83 -2.90
N PHE A 160 12.55 -10.91 -3.21
CA PHE A 160 13.62 -10.64 -2.28
C PHE A 160 14.31 -9.37 -2.76
N ASP A 161 13.95 -8.25 -2.14
CA ASP A 161 14.51 -6.96 -2.48
C ASP A 161 15.71 -6.63 -1.61
N TRP A 162 16.78 -6.09 -2.19
CA TRP A 162 17.87 -5.50 -1.42
C TRP A 162 18.22 -4.11 -1.89
N LEU A 163 18.55 -3.27 -0.94
CA LEU A 163 18.86 -1.86 -1.14
C LEU A 163 20.18 -1.52 -0.49
N VAL A 164 21.14 -1.07 -1.28
CA VAL A 164 22.37 -0.52 -0.77
C VAL A 164 22.29 1.00 -0.74
N THR A 165 22.72 1.60 0.37
CA THR A 165 22.73 3.06 0.51
C THR A 165 24.09 3.58 0.96
N ARG A 166 24.36 4.86 0.63
CA ARG A 166 25.38 5.67 1.29
C ARG A 166 24.67 6.77 2.06
N GLY A 167 24.72 6.68 3.38
CA GLY A 167 23.79 7.43 4.22
C GLY A 167 22.36 7.04 3.88
N MET A 168 21.52 8.02 3.58
CA MET A 168 20.12 7.80 3.21
C MET A 168 19.89 7.76 1.68
N ARG A 169 20.95 7.83 0.87
CA ARG A 169 20.85 7.82 -0.60
C ARG A 169 21.06 6.41 -1.16
N VAL A 170 20.12 5.99 -1.98
CA VAL A 170 20.19 4.70 -2.69
C VAL A 170 21.34 4.69 -3.68
N VAL A 171 22.04 3.55 -3.75
CA VAL A 171 23.05 3.24 -4.76
C VAL A 171 22.44 2.27 -5.79
N PRO A 172 21.90 2.76 -6.91
CA PRO A 172 21.03 1.96 -7.78
C PRO A 172 21.69 0.72 -8.35
N HIS A 173 22.96 0.82 -8.78
CA HIS A 173 23.70 -0.30 -9.39
C HIS A 173 24.11 -1.41 -8.41
N MET A 174 23.85 -1.22 -7.11
CA MET A 174 24.08 -2.21 -6.04
C MET A 174 22.77 -2.68 -5.39
N SER A 175 21.63 -2.27 -5.93
CA SER A 175 20.29 -2.56 -5.39
C SER A 175 19.47 -3.26 -6.46
N ASP A 176 18.69 -4.29 -6.08
CA ASP A 176 17.88 -5.07 -7.01
C ASP A 176 16.76 -5.84 -6.26
N SER A 177 16.03 -6.70 -6.99
CA SER A 177 15.03 -7.61 -6.41
C SER A 177 14.90 -8.90 -7.20
#